data_fd3655dc4f32ac5da17c240fb8f8e8fb
#
_entry.id   fd3655dc4f32ac5da17c240fb8f8e8fb
#
_cell.length_a   1.000
_cell.length_b   1.000
_cell.length_c   1.000
_cell.angle_alpha   90.00
_cell.angle_beta   90.00
_cell.angle_gamma   90.00
#
_symmetry.space_group_name_H-M   'P 1'
#
loop_
_entity.id
_entity.type
_entity.pdbx_description
1 polymer ?
#
loop_
_entity_poly.entity_id
_entity_poly.type
_entity_poly.pdbx_seq_one_letter_code
_entity_poly.pdbx_strand_id
1 'polypeptide(L)'
;METVAYKETSTYQGALRILHTLQTAHHEAYIVGGAVRDIQMGRIPHDYDIVTSAMPEVVIDVLRTAGFTTTNVVGASFGVVVVSCGDHAYEVATYRSEQYGDDSHRPVAVQYPSTFLEDVHRRDFTINGLALSESGQIRDEVGGLQDIASRRLCTIGSSQERFQEDALRMFRLCRFAGQLGFTIDPNTWAGIEPNLYRVEGLSLERVRTEIEKMLLSDHVDLALDALVRSHLNDQYCQQTSEGQSRRIAILPELTHLVDLPQAPEHHIHDGWRHTLAVVKAVPQNLVLRWAALLHDVGKGVEGVRGFHNGRITDRNHDTVGAKMTRDILTRLGYAKEFVNLVTWLVERHMRFHFYVANASADLRKWMQKESRVGVFRETKDLVEAMQYLKDLGVADVIGSGTKEPEPSEAYGQRMVAMATAMPVHTKDLHYDKGLPTLVAPYVKEVMQTLLERVQTGAIENTPEALQEAGLAKYRRLKGKE
;
A
#
# COMPACT_ATOMS: atom_id res chain seq x y z
N MET A 1 10.00 -14.71 27.52
CA MET A 1 10.88 -13.58 27.93
C MET A 1 10.67 -12.29 27.15
N GLU A 2 9.74 -12.24 26.16
CA GLU A 2 9.48 -11.03 25.33
C GLU A 2 8.41 -10.08 25.88
N THR A 3 7.65 -10.48 26.89
CA THR A 3 6.52 -9.74 27.44
C THR A 3 6.90 -8.47 28.24
N VAL A 4 8.17 -8.19 28.43
CA VAL A 4 8.67 -7.05 29.22
C VAL A 4 9.09 -5.87 28.33
N ALA A 5 9.47 -6.10 27.08
CA ALA A 5 10.09 -5.09 26.23
C ALA A 5 9.20 -3.85 25.95
N TYR A 6 7.87 -4.01 25.79
CA TYR A 6 6.97 -2.87 25.57
C TYR A 6 6.87 -1.96 26.80
N LYS A 7 7.01 -2.51 28.02
CA LYS A 7 6.90 -1.76 29.27
C LYS A 7 8.04 -0.75 29.46
N GLU A 8 9.16 -0.98 28.81
CA GLU A 8 10.35 -0.11 28.89
C GLU A 8 10.32 1.02 27.85
N THR A 9 9.36 1.00 26.91
CA THR A 9 9.24 2.05 25.90
C THR A 9 8.73 3.37 26.49
N SER A 10 9.28 4.48 26.04
CA SER A 10 8.84 5.83 26.45
C SER A 10 7.37 6.06 26.07
N THR A 11 6.88 5.47 24.97
CA THR A 11 5.49 5.53 24.53
C THR A 11 4.56 4.84 25.53
N TYR A 12 4.88 3.65 26.02
CA TYR A 12 4.07 2.97 27.04
C TYR A 12 4.09 3.73 28.37
N GLN A 13 5.24 4.20 28.81
CA GLN A 13 5.38 4.97 30.04
C GLN A 13 4.60 6.29 29.99
N GLY A 14 4.56 6.94 28.84
CA GLY A 14 3.73 8.12 28.62
C GLY A 14 2.24 7.82 28.71
N ALA A 15 1.77 6.71 28.12
CA ALA A 15 0.40 6.25 28.24
C ALA A 15 0.02 5.96 29.71
N LEU A 16 0.89 5.26 30.48
CA LEU A 16 0.65 4.99 31.90
C LEU A 16 0.53 6.28 32.73
N ARG A 17 1.36 7.29 32.46
CA ARG A 17 1.26 8.59 33.16
C ARG A 17 -0.09 9.26 32.90
N ILE A 18 -0.62 9.18 31.68
CA ILE A 18 -1.95 9.71 31.34
C ILE A 18 -3.04 8.94 32.07
N LEU A 19 -2.98 7.58 32.07
CA LEU A 19 -3.91 6.74 32.80
C LEU A 19 -3.91 7.09 34.30
N HIS A 20 -2.74 7.12 34.92
CA HIS A 20 -2.57 7.45 36.35
C HIS A 20 -3.18 8.81 36.69
N THR A 21 -2.96 9.81 35.85
CA THR A 21 -3.49 11.16 36.07
C THR A 21 -5.03 11.17 36.04
N LEU A 22 -5.64 10.51 35.06
CA LEU A 22 -7.10 10.43 34.95
C LEU A 22 -7.72 9.61 36.09
N GLN A 23 -7.09 8.51 36.47
CA GLN A 23 -7.57 7.67 37.58
C GLN A 23 -7.42 8.37 38.92
N THR A 24 -6.37 9.14 39.15
CA THR A 24 -6.21 9.98 40.35
C THR A 24 -7.31 11.04 40.46
N ALA A 25 -7.82 11.50 39.31
CA ALA A 25 -8.98 12.41 39.23
C ALA A 25 -10.33 11.66 39.28
N HIS A 26 -10.34 10.37 39.70
CA HIS A 26 -11.52 9.51 39.85
C HIS A 26 -12.25 9.19 38.53
N HIS A 27 -11.56 9.16 37.41
CA HIS A 27 -12.10 8.72 36.12
C HIS A 27 -11.53 7.36 35.73
N GLU A 28 -12.36 6.45 35.21
CA GLU A 28 -11.86 5.24 34.58
C GLU A 28 -11.03 5.60 33.35
N ALA A 29 -9.90 4.92 33.17
CA ALA A 29 -9.06 5.07 31.98
C ALA A 29 -8.34 3.75 31.68
N TYR A 30 -8.26 3.40 30.38
CA TYR A 30 -7.63 2.19 29.88
C TYR A 30 -6.89 2.46 28.56
N ILE A 31 -5.76 1.76 28.34
CA ILE A 31 -5.22 1.57 26.99
C ILE A 31 -6.11 0.59 26.25
N VAL A 32 -6.40 0.81 24.97
CA VAL A 32 -7.36 0.00 24.20
C VAL A 32 -6.90 -0.31 22.78
N GLY A 33 -7.66 -1.16 22.11
CA GLY A 33 -7.57 -1.37 20.66
C GLY A 33 -6.33 -2.14 20.23
N GLY A 34 -5.71 -1.67 19.14
CA GLY A 34 -4.57 -2.32 18.49
C GLY A 34 -3.39 -2.58 19.41
N ALA A 35 -3.08 -1.63 20.30
CA ALA A 35 -1.98 -1.76 21.25
C ALA A 35 -2.14 -2.99 22.18
N VAL A 36 -3.33 -3.19 22.74
CA VAL A 36 -3.57 -4.31 23.66
C VAL A 36 -3.52 -5.64 22.92
N ARG A 37 -4.09 -5.71 21.72
CA ARG A 37 -3.97 -6.88 20.83
C ARG A 37 -2.51 -7.21 20.55
N ASP A 38 -1.72 -6.21 20.14
CA ASP A 38 -0.33 -6.41 19.73
C ASP A 38 0.52 -6.87 20.93
N ILE A 39 0.29 -6.32 22.14
CA ILE A 39 0.90 -6.81 23.38
C ILE A 39 0.57 -8.29 23.60
N GLN A 40 -0.69 -8.70 23.43
CA GLN A 40 -1.11 -10.10 23.60
C GLN A 40 -0.50 -11.03 22.55
N MET A 41 -0.13 -10.50 21.39
CA MET A 41 0.58 -11.22 20.33
C MET A 41 2.11 -11.18 20.48
N GLY A 42 2.65 -10.61 21.59
CA GLY A 42 4.08 -10.47 21.82
C GLY A 42 4.76 -9.41 20.96
N ARG A 43 4.00 -8.47 20.40
CA ARG A 43 4.51 -7.37 19.57
C ARG A 43 4.63 -6.09 20.40
N ILE A 44 5.55 -5.21 20.03
CA ILE A 44 5.66 -3.86 20.62
C ILE A 44 4.74 -2.93 19.82
N PRO A 45 3.71 -2.32 20.47
CA PRO A 45 2.85 -1.35 19.79
C PRO A 45 3.59 -0.09 19.38
N HIS A 46 3.15 0.50 18.27
CA HIS A 46 3.67 1.80 17.79
C HIS A 46 2.99 2.98 18.48
N ASP A 47 1.70 2.88 18.75
CA ASP A 47 0.83 3.88 19.35
C ASP A 47 -0.04 3.27 20.44
N TYR A 48 -0.53 4.10 21.34
CA TYR A 48 -1.38 3.69 22.46
C TYR A 48 -2.59 4.61 22.54
N ASP A 49 -3.74 4.11 22.12
CA ASP A 49 -5.03 4.79 22.28
C ASP A 49 -5.54 4.60 23.71
N ILE A 50 -6.10 5.66 24.26
CA ILE A 50 -6.65 5.67 25.62
C ILE A 50 -8.14 5.99 25.55
N VAL A 51 -8.93 5.28 26.36
CA VAL A 51 -10.33 5.64 26.58
C VAL A 51 -10.57 5.93 28.05
N THR A 52 -11.54 6.83 28.31
CA THR A 52 -11.86 7.27 29.67
C THR A 52 -13.34 7.56 29.84
N SER A 53 -13.83 7.49 31.10
CA SER A 53 -15.17 7.96 31.51
C SER A 53 -15.24 9.50 31.58
N ALA A 54 -14.10 10.20 31.55
CA ALA A 54 -14.07 11.66 31.62
C ALA A 54 -14.58 12.30 30.33
N MET A 55 -15.39 13.35 30.45
CA MET A 55 -15.80 14.19 29.31
C MET A 55 -14.60 14.94 28.72
N PRO A 56 -14.61 15.30 27.43
CA PRO A 56 -13.44 15.91 26.77
C PRO A 56 -12.91 17.17 27.48
N GLU A 57 -13.80 18.03 27.99
CA GLU A 57 -13.44 19.23 28.74
C GLU A 57 -12.71 18.87 30.03
N VAL A 58 -13.18 17.83 30.73
CA VAL A 58 -12.56 17.33 31.97
C VAL A 58 -11.21 16.72 31.67
N VAL A 59 -11.07 15.95 30.59
CA VAL A 59 -9.77 15.41 30.13
C VAL A 59 -8.76 16.54 29.93
N ILE A 60 -9.16 17.61 29.27
CA ILE A 60 -8.32 18.78 29.03
C ILE A 60 -7.89 19.43 30.34
N ASP A 61 -8.82 19.71 31.24
CA ASP A 61 -8.56 20.40 32.49
C ASP A 61 -7.65 19.57 33.43
N VAL A 62 -7.95 18.27 33.59
CA VAL A 62 -7.18 17.36 34.44
C VAL A 62 -5.74 17.22 33.90
N LEU A 63 -5.58 16.96 32.61
CA LEU A 63 -4.27 16.71 32.04
C LEU A 63 -3.42 17.99 31.94
N ARG A 64 -4.02 19.15 31.65
CA ARG A 64 -3.30 20.44 31.69
C ARG A 64 -2.84 20.81 33.08
N THR A 65 -3.67 20.59 34.07
CA THR A 65 -3.31 20.81 35.49
C THR A 65 -2.12 19.94 35.91
N ALA A 66 -2.02 18.74 35.35
CA ALA A 66 -0.89 17.82 35.56
C ALA A 66 0.33 18.10 34.68
N GLY A 67 0.31 19.18 33.88
CA GLY A 67 1.45 19.63 33.06
C GLY A 67 1.54 19.00 31.67
N PHE A 68 0.51 18.32 31.18
CA PHE A 68 0.46 17.83 29.81
C PHE A 68 0.01 18.93 28.84
N THR A 69 0.49 18.86 27.60
CA THR A 69 -0.03 19.69 26.52
C THR A 69 -1.20 18.98 25.85
N THR A 70 -2.34 19.65 25.75
CA THR A 70 -3.54 19.09 25.11
C THR A 70 -3.94 19.94 23.92
N THR A 71 -4.31 19.29 22.82
CA THR A 71 -4.84 19.94 21.64
C THR A 71 -6.23 19.38 21.35
N ASN A 72 -7.23 20.25 21.18
CA ASN A 72 -8.51 19.81 20.62
C ASN A 72 -8.30 19.48 19.15
N VAL A 73 -8.45 18.22 18.80
CA VAL A 73 -8.47 17.84 17.39
C VAL A 73 -9.76 18.37 16.77
N VAL A 74 -9.66 18.76 15.50
CA VAL A 74 -10.79 19.06 14.62
C VAL A 74 -11.74 17.86 14.64
N GLY A 75 -12.79 17.94 15.43
CA GLY A 75 -13.72 16.86 15.73
C GLY A 75 -14.15 16.83 17.19
N ALA A 76 -14.24 17.99 17.86
CA ALA A 76 -14.84 18.11 19.20
C ALA A 76 -16.22 17.40 19.31
N SER A 77 -16.89 17.17 18.19
CA SER A 77 -18.10 16.36 18.08
C SER A 77 -17.89 14.84 18.32
N PHE A 78 -16.63 14.35 18.32
CA PHE A 78 -16.34 12.91 18.48
C PHE A 78 -15.68 12.56 19.83
N GLY A 79 -15.48 13.52 20.71
CA GLY A 79 -15.00 13.28 22.08
C GLY A 79 -13.53 12.80 22.17
N VAL A 80 -12.65 13.18 21.24
CA VAL A 80 -11.23 12.81 21.23
C VAL A 80 -10.35 14.03 21.52
N VAL A 81 -9.42 13.87 22.48
CA VAL A 81 -8.40 14.86 22.85
C VAL A 81 -7.02 14.29 22.52
N VAL A 82 -6.18 15.03 21.79
CA VAL A 82 -4.77 14.67 21.63
C VAL A 82 -3.95 15.25 22.77
N VAL A 83 -3.17 14.39 23.41
CA VAL A 83 -2.34 14.70 24.57
C VAL A 83 -0.89 14.44 24.20
N SER A 84 -0.03 15.46 24.35
CA SER A 84 1.42 15.31 24.18
C SER A 84 2.09 15.01 25.52
N CYS A 85 2.93 13.97 25.53
CA CYS A 85 3.75 13.59 26.66
C CYS A 85 5.17 13.25 26.18
N GLY A 86 6.13 14.13 26.46
CA GLY A 86 7.46 14.08 25.82
C GLY A 86 7.34 14.28 24.31
N ASP A 87 8.02 13.42 23.55
CA ASP A 87 8.02 13.45 22.08
C ASP A 87 6.86 12.65 21.45
N HIS A 88 5.91 12.16 22.27
CA HIS A 88 4.82 11.30 21.83
C HIS A 88 3.44 11.99 21.98
N ALA A 89 2.55 11.69 21.04
CA ALA A 89 1.16 12.11 21.07
C ALA A 89 0.24 10.90 21.31
N TYR A 90 -0.81 11.08 22.12
CA TYR A 90 -1.78 10.06 22.50
C TYR A 90 -3.19 10.55 22.20
N GLU A 91 -4.02 9.68 21.64
CA GLU A 91 -5.44 9.93 21.51
C GLU A 91 -6.14 9.47 22.77
N VAL A 92 -6.84 10.39 23.46
CA VAL A 92 -7.66 10.13 24.64
C VAL A 92 -9.10 10.37 24.26
N ALA A 93 -9.87 9.29 24.15
CA ALA A 93 -11.28 9.33 23.77
C ALA A 93 -12.18 9.12 24.99
N THR A 94 -13.24 9.93 25.09
CA THR A 94 -14.33 9.67 26.03
C THR A 94 -15.12 8.44 25.59
N TYR A 95 -15.58 7.60 26.54
CA TYR A 95 -16.51 6.52 26.23
C TYR A 95 -17.69 7.05 25.42
N ARG A 96 -18.07 6.33 24.39
CA ARG A 96 -19.20 6.76 23.57
C ARG A 96 -20.03 5.58 23.08
N SER A 97 -21.30 5.79 22.90
CA SER A 97 -22.19 4.97 22.11
C SER A 97 -22.65 5.76 20.90
N GLU A 98 -22.89 5.08 19.80
CA GLU A 98 -23.17 5.69 18.52
C GLU A 98 -24.50 5.18 17.99
N GLN A 99 -25.36 6.08 17.51
CA GLN A 99 -26.57 5.72 16.80
C GLN A 99 -26.36 6.02 15.31
N TYR A 100 -26.59 5.02 14.48
CA TYR A 100 -26.41 5.13 13.02
C TYR A 100 -27.77 5.24 12.32
N GLY A 101 -27.80 6.06 11.27
CA GLY A 101 -28.93 6.20 10.35
C GLY A 101 -28.67 5.48 9.04
N ASP A 102 -29.24 6.00 7.98
CA ASP A 102 -29.07 5.45 6.63
C ASP A 102 -27.69 5.75 6.01
N ASP A 103 -26.92 6.66 6.61
CA ASP A 103 -25.54 6.93 6.20
C ASP A 103 -24.63 5.75 6.57
N SER A 104 -23.77 5.34 5.65
CA SER A 104 -22.95 4.13 5.77
C SER A 104 -21.77 4.25 6.73
N HIS A 105 -21.53 5.41 7.35
CA HIS A 105 -20.28 5.63 8.11
C HIS A 105 -20.32 6.78 9.12
N ARG A 106 -21.41 7.54 9.22
CA ARG A 106 -21.53 8.65 10.17
C ARG A 106 -22.66 8.38 11.16
N PRO A 107 -22.37 8.38 12.46
CA PRO A 107 -23.42 8.31 13.45
C PRO A 107 -24.28 9.59 13.40
N VAL A 108 -25.59 9.43 13.47
CA VAL A 108 -26.53 10.55 13.56
C VAL A 108 -26.58 11.15 14.97
N ALA A 109 -26.19 10.39 15.99
CA ALA A 109 -26.07 10.84 17.36
C ALA A 109 -24.91 10.11 18.07
N VAL A 110 -24.20 10.84 18.91
CA VAL A 110 -23.17 10.33 19.82
C VAL A 110 -23.66 10.60 21.23
N GLN A 111 -23.66 9.57 22.07
CA GLN A 111 -23.91 9.68 23.50
C GLN A 111 -22.65 9.26 24.26
N TYR A 112 -22.47 9.81 25.45
CA TYR A 112 -21.31 9.52 26.29
C TYR A 112 -21.76 8.64 27.48
N PRO A 113 -21.73 7.30 27.34
CA PRO A 113 -22.06 6.39 28.40
C PRO A 113 -21.01 6.43 29.51
N SER A 114 -21.40 5.94 30.68
CA SER A 114 -20.53 5.93 31.87
C SER A 114 -19.65 4.69 31.97
N THR A 115 -19.84 3.68 31.14
CA THR A 115 -19.19 2.37 31.26
C THR A 115 -18.38 1.99 30.04
N PHE A 116 -17.24 1.30 30.28
CA PHE A 116 -16.43 0.71 29.24
C PHE A 116 -17.18 -0.36 28.41
N LEU A 117 -18.09 -1.10 29.04
CA LEU A 117 -18.88 -2.13 28.36
C LEU A 117 -19.69 -1.57 27.20
N GLU A 118 -20.31 -0.39 27.38
CA GLU A 118 -21.07 0.27 26.33
C GLU A 118 -20.15 0.77 25.19
N ASP A 119 -18.97 1.30 25.53
CA ASP A 119 -17.98 1.73 24.52
C ASP A 119 -17.44 0.56 23.71
N VAL A 120 -17.19 -0.60 24.33
CA VAL A 120 -16.62 -1.75 23.61
C VAL A 120 -17.61 -2.33 22.61
N HIS A 121 -18.92 -2.32 22.93
CA HIS A 121 -19.95 -2.89 22.05
C HIS A 121 -20.13 -2.17 20.73
N ARG A 122 -19.69 -0.92 20.57
CA ARG A 122 -19.72 -0.20 19.28
C ARG A 122 -18.49 -0.47 18.40
N ARG A 123 -17.46 -1.16 18.93
CA ARG A 123 -16.22 -1.43 18.21
C ARG A 123 -16.43 -2.52 17.15
N ASP A 124 -15.47 -2.68 16.27
CA ASP A 124 -15.55 -3.57 15.12
C ASP A 124 -15.38 -5.06 15.48
N PHE A 125 -14.20 -5.43 15.97
CA PHE A 125 -13.81 -6.83 16.17
C PHE A 125 -13.42 -7.11 17.63
N THR A 126 -13.68 -8.33 18.08
CA THR A 126 -13.39 -8.80 19.45
C THR A 126 -11.94 -8.60 19.82
N ILE A 127 -11.00 -8.87 18.89
CA ILE A 127 -9.56 -8.70 19.09
C ILE A 127 -9.12 -7.25 19.35
N ASN A 128 -9.96 -6.27 18.99
CA ASN A 128 -9.75 -4.84 19.25
C ASN A 128 -10.61 -4.32 20.41
N GLY A 129 -11.41 -5.19 21.03
CA GLY A 129 -12.28 -4.88 22.17
C GLY A 129 -11.60 -5.02 23.54
N LEU A 130 -10.30 -5.26 23.56
CA LEU A 130 -9.53 -5.43 24.79
C LEU A 130 -9.13 -4.09 25.40
N ALA A 131 -9.05 -4.05 26.74
CA ALA A 131 -8.53 -2.93 27.49
C ALA A 131 -7.42 -3.36 28.45
N LEU A 132 -6.41 -2.51 28.63
CA LEU A 132 -5.30 -2.71 29.56
C LEU A 132 -5.33 -1.62 30.62
N SER A 133 -5.43 -2.04 31.89
CA SER A 133 -5.41 -1.13 33.03
C SER A 133 -3.99 -0.64 33.35
N GLU A 134 -3.87 0.39 34.17
CA GLU A 134 -2.60 0.87 34.72
C GLU A 134 -1.82 -0.23 35.46
N SER A 135 -2.52 -1.13 36.18
CA SER A 135 -1.93 -2.27 36.88
C SER A 135 -1.45 -3.40 35.96
N GLY A 136 -1.68 -3.29 34.65
CA GLY A 136 -1.34 -4.32 33.67
C GLY A 136 -2.37 -5.45 33.57
N GLN A 137 -3.55 -5.31 34.15
CA GLN A 137 -4.64 -6.28 34.00
C GLN A 137 -5.39 -6.05 32.70
N ILE A 138 -5.67 -7.15 31.97
CA ILE A 138 -6.49 -7.12 30.76
C ILE A 138 -7.97 -7.25 31.15
N ARG A 139 -8.78 -6.37 30.61
CA ARG A 139 -10.24 -6.43 30.64
C ARG A 139 -10.75 -6.88 29.28
N ASP A 140 -11.45 -7.99 29.23
CA ASP A 140 -12.04 -8.59 28.04
C ASP A 140 -13.53 -8.87 28.28
N GLU A 141 -14.38 -8.04 27.67
CA GLU A 141 -15.84 -8.17 27.80
C GLU A 141 -16.47 -8.88 26.59
N VAL A 142 -15.67 -9.22 25.57
CA VAL A 142 -16.18 -9.66 24.27
C VAL A 142 -15.50 -10.92 23.73
N GLY A 143 -14.60 -11.54 24.51
CA GLY A 143 -13.93 -12.78 24.13
C GLY A 143 -12.72 -12.58 23.18
N GLY A 144 -12.16 -11.38 23.15
CA GLY A 144 -11.05 -11.06 22.27
C GLY A 144 -9.77 -11.84 22.54
N LEU A 145 -9.47 -12.19 23.81
CA LEU A 145 -8.32 -13.03 24.15
C LEU A 145 -8.42 -14.44 23.55
N GLN A 146 -9.63 -15.02 23.57
CA GLN A 146 -9.87 -16.34 22.98
C GLN A 146 -9.71 -16.28 21.45
N ASP A 147 -10.19 -15.23 20.80
CA ASP A 147 -10.10 -15.05 19.35
C ASP A 147 -8.65 -14.78 18.90
N ILE A 148 -7.85 -14.04 19.69
CA ILE A 148 -6.40 -13.92 19.45
C ILE A 148 -5.72 -15.28 19.57
N ALA A 149 -6.00 -16.05 20.63
CA ALA A 149 -5.38 -17.37 20.85
C ALA A 149 -5.74 -18.35 19.72
N SER A 150 -6.98 -18.32 19.22
CA SER A 150 -7.44 -19.16 18.10
C SER A 150 -7.15 -18.56 16.71
N ARG A 151 -6.51 -17.39 16.63
CA ARG A 151 -6.19 -16.66 15.39
C ARG A 151 -7.42 -16.45 14.52
N ARG A 152 -8.50 -15.95 15.10
CA ARG A 152 -9.80 -15.79 14.47
C ARG A 152 -10.27 -14.32 14.50
N LEU A 153 -10.92 -13.88 13.42
CA LEU A 153 -11.52 -12.56 13.30
C LEU A 153 -13.04 -12.67 13.48
N CYS A 154 -13.52 -12.17 14.60
CA CYS A 154 -14.94 -12.12 14.93
C CYS A 154 -15.40 -10.69 15.15
N THR A 155 -16.59 -10.34 14.65
CA THR A 155 -17.25 -9.08 15.01
C THR A 155 -17.73 -9.10 16.47
N ILE A 156 -17.77 -7.94 17.09
CA ILE A 156 -18.43 -7.77 18.40
C ILE A 156 -19.94 -7.75 18.15
N GLY A 157 -20.66 -8.77 18.63
CA GLY A 157 -22.09 -8.93 18.37
C GLY A 157 -22.42 -9.41 16.96
N SER A 158 -23.57 -8.99 16.45
CA SER A 158 -24.05 -9.37 15.11
C SER A 158 -23.22 -8.73 14.01
N SER A 159 -22.63 -9.55 13.13
CA SER A 159 -21.87 -9.06 11.98
C SER A 159 -22.72 -8.22 11.02
N GLN A 160 -23.98 -8.62 10.82
CA GLN A 160 -24.90 -7.88 10.00
C GLN A 160 -25.14 -6.45 10.52
N GLU A 161 -25.36 -6.30 11.82
CA GLU A 161 -25.53 -4.99 12.47
C GLU A 161 -24.24 -4.16 12.40
N ARG A 162 -23.07 -4.77 12.74
CA ARG A 162 -21.78 -4.09 12.71
C ARG A 162 -21.41 -3.54 11.34
N PHE A 163 -21.70 -4.29 10.28
CA PHE A 163 -21.43 -3.85 8.89
C PHE A 163 -22.51 -2.89 8.39
N GLN A 164 -23.72 -3.00 8.88
CA GLN A 164 -24.76 -2.02 8.62
C GLN A 164 -24.46 -0.64 9.23
N GLU A 165 -23.83 -0.58 10.39
CA GLU A 165 -23.44 0.68 11.06
C GLU A 165 -22.30 1.40 10.29
N ASP A 166 -21.24 0.69 9.93
CA ASP A 166 -20.12 1.22 9.13
C ASP A 166 -19.62 0.17 8.16
N ALA A 167 -19.96 0.36 6.89
CA ALA A 167 -19.54 -0.53 5.80
C ALA A 167 -18.02 -0.65 5.65
N LEU A 168 -17.23 0.34 6.12
CA LEU A 168 -15.77 0.26 6.10
C LEU A 168 -15.24 -0.90 6.93
N ARG A 169 -15.99 -1.36 7.93
CA ARG A 169 -15.61 -2.52 8.75
C ARG A 169 -15.42 -3.79 7.92
N MET A 170 -16.12 -3.93 6.79
CA MET A 170 -15.92 -5.05 5.85
C MET A 170 -14.53 -4.99 5.19
N PHE A 171 -14.06 -3.81 4.78
CA PHE A 171 -12.71 -3.63 4.27
C PHE A 171 -11.65 -3.80 5.38
N ARG A 172 -11.94 -3.31 6.59
CA ARG A 172 -11.08 -3.52 7.76
C ARG A 172 -10.94 -5.01 8.10
N LEU A 173 -12.00 -5.81 7.94
CA LEU A 173 -11.96 -7.27 8.11
C LEU A 173 -10.93 -7.91 7.17
N CYS A 174 -11.02 -7.59 5.86
CA CYS A 174 -10.05 -8.07 4.87
C CYS A 174 -8.63 -7.63 5.22
N ARG A 175 -8.46 -6.36 5.63
CA ARG A 175 -7.16 -5.83 6.07
C ARG A 175 -6.60 -6.58 7.27
N PHE A 176 -7.41 -6.84 8.31
CA PHE A 176 -6.94 -7.57 9.49
C PHE A 176 -6.59 -9.02 9.16
N ALA A 177 -7.29 -9.68 8.23
CA ALA A 177 -6.89 -10.99 7.73
C ALA A 177 -5.46 -10.95 7.18
N GLY A 178 -5.13 -9.92 6.38
CA GLY A 178 -3.78 -9.71 5.84
C GLY A 178 -2.73 -9.30 6.87
N GLN A 179 -3.07 -8.40 7.80
CA GLN A 179 -2.10 -7.90 8.78
C GLN A 179 -1.76 -8.93 9.87
N LEU A 180 -2.71 -9.74 10.25
CA LEU A 180 -2.58 -10.67 11.37
C LEU A 180 -2.38 -12.13 10.93
N GLY A 181 -2.74 -12.46 9.69
CA GLY A 181 -2.76 -13.83 9.20
C GLY A 181 -3.82 -14.68 9.91
N PHE A 182 -4.93 -14.06 10.34
CA PHE A 182 -6.03 -14.71 11.04
C PHE A 182 -7.11 -15.16 10.05
N THR A 183 -7.81 -16.22 10.40
CA THR A 183 -8.97 -16.71 9.66
C THR A 183 -10.22 -15.90 10.03
N ILE A 184 -11.06 -15.63 9.03
CA ILE A 184 -12.34 -14.94 9.27
C ILE A 184 -13.37 -15.97 9.78
N ASP A 185 -14.05 -15.65 10.87
CA ASP A 185 -15.14 -16.46 11.40
C ASP A 185 -16.30 -16.54 10.39
N PRO A 186 -16.91 -17.73 10.16
CA PRO A 186 -18.00 -17.89 9.20
C PRO A 186 -19.21 -16.99 9.44
N ASN A 187 -19.59 -16.73 10.72
CA ASN A 187 -20.71 -15.84 11.02
C ASN A 187 -20.34 -14.36 10.74
N THR A 188 -19.07 -14.00 10.96
CA THR A 188 -18.55 -12.68 10.59
C THR A 188 -18.56 -12.51 9.05
N TRP A 189 -18.12 -13.53 8.32
CA TRP A 189 -18.15 -13.54 6.86
C TRP A 189 -19.56 -13.41 6.30
N ALA A 190 -20.52 -14.14 6.84
CA ALA A 190 -21.92 -14.14 6.39
C ALA A 190 -22.59 -12.76 6.50
N GLY A 191 -22.08 -11.87 7.34
CA GLY A 191 -22.59 -10.50 7.47
C GLY A 191 -22.19 -9.58 6.31
N ILE A 192 -21.26 -9.97 5.43
CA ILE A 192 -20.76 -9.10 4.34
C ILE A 192 -21.83 -8.94 3.25
N GLU A 193 -22.28 -10.04 2.64
CA GLU A 193 -23.16 -10.03 1.48
C GLU A 193 -24.42 -9.17 1.68
N PRO A 194 -25.17 -9.27 2.82
CA PRO A 194 -26.36 -8.43 3.04
C PRO A 194 -26.06 -6.93 3.13
N ASN A 195 -24.80 -6.53 3.32
CA ASN A 195 -24.38 -5.15 3.55
C ASN A 195 -23.55 -4.55 2.38
N LEU A 196 -23.34 -5.28 1.30
CA LEU A 196 -22.57 -4.81 0.14
C LEU A 196 -23.10 -3.49 -0.43
N TYR A 197 -24.41 -3.31 -0.46
CA TYR A 197 -25.05 -2.09 -0.97
C TYR A 197 -24.65 -0.82 -0.22
N ARG A 198 -24.22 -0.94 1.04
CA ARG A 198 -23.81 0.19 1.86
C ARG A 198 -22.42 0.73 1.51
N VAL A 199 -21.61 -0.04 0.76
CA VAL A 199 -20.29 0.38 0.30
C VAL A 199 -20.37 1.65 -0.54
N GLU A 200 -21.46 1.84 -1.27
CA GLU A 200 -21.69 3.02 -2.10
C GLU A 200 -21.68 4.34 -1.29
N GLY A 201 -21.98 4.31 0.01
CA GLY A 201 -21.88 5.48 0.90
C GLY A 201 -20.48 5.83 1.38
N LEU A 202 -19.48 4.97 1.15
CA LEU A 202 -18.10 5.21 1.63
C LEU A 202 -17.34 6.19 0.74
N SER A 203 -16.47 7.01 1.31
CA SER A 203 -15.56 7.84 0.54
C SER A 203 -14.43 7.03 -0.08
N LEU A 204 -14.02 7.41 -1.29
CA LEU A 204 -12.91 6.79 -2.01
C LEU A 204 -11.62 6.77 -1.18
N GLU A 205 -11.32 7.87 -0.47
CA GLU A 205 -10.11 8.01 0.32
C GLU A 205 -10.03 6.97 1.45
N ARG A 206 -11.18 6.71 2.13
CA ARG A 206 -11.24 5.69 3.19
C ARG A 206 -11.06 4.30 2.62
N VAL A 207 -11.75 3.96 1.52
CA VAL A 207 -11.64 2.65 0.84
C VAL A 207 -10.21 2.44 0.32
N ARG A 208 -9.63 3.43 -0.36
CA ARG A 208 -8.26 3.38 -0.86
C ARG A 208 -7.25 3.15 0.27
N THR A 209 -7.39 3.86 1.39
CA THR A 209 -6.51 3.68 2.55
C THR A 209 -6.54 2.25 3.10
N GLU A 210 -7.71 1.61 3.16
CA GLU A 210 -7.80 0.21 3.58
C GLU A 210 -7.14 -0.73 2.56
N ILE A 211 -7.35 -0.51 1.25
CA ILE A 211 -6.70 -1.30 0.18
C ILE A 211 -5.17 -1.16 0.23
N GLU A 212 -4.63 0.06 0.42
CA GLU A 212 -3.19 0.28 0.55
C GLU A 212 -2.62 -0.47 1.77
N LYS A 213 -3.34 -0.46 2.90
CA LYS A 213 -2.95 -1.24 4.09
C LYS A 213 -3.05 -2.75 3.87
N MET A 214 -3.98 -3.23 3.04
CA MET A 214 -4.02 -4.63 2.61
C MET A 214 -2.80 -4.98 1.77
N LEU A 215 -2.48 -4.16 0.77
CA LEU A 215 -1.32 -4.35 -0.11
C LEU A 215 0.00 -4.37 0.65
N LEU A 216 0.12 -3.57 1.71
CA LEU A 216 1.32 -3.49 2.55
C LEU A 216 1.32 -4.47 3.72
N SER A 217 0.38 -5.42 3.78
CA SER A 217 0.31 -6.41 4.86
C SER A 217 1.21 -7.63 4.61
N ASP A 218 1.57 -8.34 5.69
CA ASP A 218 2.43 -9.53 5.66
C ASP A 218 1.76 -10.70 4.93
N HIS A 219 0.43 -10.86 5.10
CA HIS A 219 -0.37 -11.89 4.46
C HIS A 219 -1.31 -11.26 3.42
N VAL A 220 -0.73 -10.51 2.49
CA VAL A 220 -1.46 -9.75 1.46
C VAL A 220 -2.37 -10.65 0.62
N ASP A 221 -1.96 -11.88 0.39
CA ASP A 221 -2.73 -12.94 -0.28
C ASP A 221 -4.09 -13.18 0.41
N LEU A 222 -4.11 -13.28 1.74
CA LEU A 222 -5.34 -13.45 2.51
C LEU A 222 -6.26 -12.22 2.43
N ALA A 223 -5.68 -11.03 2.51
CA ALA A 223 -6.44 -9.78 2.43
C ALA A 223 -7.13 -9.61 1.08
N LEU A 224 -6.38 -9.80 -0.02
CA LEU A 224 -6.88 -9.63 -1.37
C LEU A 224 -7.85 -10.76 -1.77
N ASP A 225 -7.60 -11.99 -1.33
CA ASP A 225 -8.54 -13.10 -1.58
C ASP A 225 -9.87 -12.84 -0.86
N ALA A 226 -9.84 -12.37 0.39
CA ALA A 226 -11.04 -11.97 1.12
C ALA A 226 -11.77 -10.82 0.43
N LEU A 227 -11.06 -9.79 -0.06
CA LEU A 227 -11.63 -8.65 -0.78
C LEU A 227 -12.38 -9.09 -2.05
N VAL A 228 -11.79 -9.99 -2.84
CA VAL A 228 -12.37 -10.43 -4.13
C VAL A 228 -13.48 -11.46 -3.91
N ARG A 229 -13.28 -12.46 -3.04
CA ARG A 229 -14.31 -13.47 -2.78
C ARG A 229 -15.54 -12.94 -2.04
N SER A 230 -15.42 -11.82 -1.34
CA SER A 230 -16.56 -11.13 -0.72
C SER A 230 -17.29 -10.20 -1.67
N HIS A 231 -16.83 -10.03 -2.90
CA HIS A 231 -17.37 -9.07 -3.89
C HIS A 231 -17.32 -7.59 -3.45
N LEU A 232 -16.49 -7.27 -2.46
CA LEU A 232 -16.23 -5.88 -2.07
C LEU A 232 -15.49 -5.10 -3.18
N ASN A 233 -14.62 -5.78 -3.92
CA ASN A 233 -13.95 -5.21 -5.09
C ASN A 233 -14.88 -4.81 -6.22
N ASP A 234 -16.04 -5.49 -6.36
CA ASP A 234 -17.05 -5.24 -7.42
C ASP A 234 -17.94 -4.04 -7.09
N GLN A 235 -17.84 -3.51 -5.87
CA GLN A 235 -18.69 -2.43 -5.43
C GLN A 235 -18.19 -1.06 -5.91
N TYR A 236 -19.01 -0.05 -5.62
CA TYR A 236 -18.72 1.35 -5.90
C TYR A 236 -18.62 2.12 -4.59
N CYS A 237 -17.82 3.19 -4.59
CA CYS A 237 -17.75 4.16 -3.51
C CYS A 237 -17.90 5.58 -4.06
N GLN A 238 -17.89 6.60 -3.21
CA GLN A 238 -18.12 7.99 -3.58
C GLN A 238 -16.81 8.79 -3.57
N GLN A 239 -16.64 9.61 -4.60
CA GLN A 239 -15.66 10.68 -4.59
C GLN A 239 -16.37 12.03 -4.63
N THR A 240 -16.21 12.84 -3.60
CA THR A 240 -16.80 14.18 -3.55
C THR A 240 -15.73 15.21 -3.88
N SER A 241 -15.96 16.02 -4.91
CA SER A 241 -15.11 17.15 -5.30
C SER A 241 -15.99 18.32 -5.67
N GLU A 242 -15.67 19.50 -5.16
CA GLU A 242 -16.41 20.76 -5.45
C GLU A 242 -17.93 20.66 -5.22
N GLY A 243 -18.34 19.89 -4.21
CA GLY A 243 -19.75 19.67 -3.88
C GLY A 243 -20.50 18.68 -4.80
N GLN A 244 -19.83 18.07 -5.77
CA GLN A 244 -20.37 17.02 -6.61
C GLN A 244 -19.85 15.66 -6.16
N SER A 245 -20.75 14.69 -6.04
CA SER A 245 -20.41 13.31 -5.72
C SER A 245 -20.42 12.45 -6.99
N ARG A 246 -19.35 11.66 -7.18
CA ARG A 246 -19.23 10.72 -8.30
C ARG A 246 -19.12 9.31 -7.77
N ARG A 247 -19.78 8.38 -8.41
CA ARG A 247 -19.70 6.96 -8.15
C ARG A 247 -18.43 6.39 -8.79
N ILE A 248 -17.57 5.78 -8.01
CA ILE A 248 -16.27 5.23 -8.44
C ILE A 248 -16.27 3.73 -8.23
N ALA A 249 -16.04 2.95 -9.29
CA ALA A 249 -15.84 1.52 -9.21
C ALA A 249 -14.54 1.21 -8.47
N ILE A 250 -14.57 0.26 -7.54
CA ILE A 250 -13.42 -0.08 -6.71
C ILE A 250 -12.40 -0.85 -7.57
N LEU A 251 -12.51 -2.16 -7.68
CA LEU A 251 -11.58 -3.02 -8.45
C LEU A 251 -12.31 -4.19 -9.14
N PRO A 252 -13.42 -3.95 -9.89
CA PRO A 252 -14.17 -5.05 -10.52
C PRO A 252 -13.32 -5.83 -11.54
N GLU A 253 -12.25 -5.23 -12.04
CA GLU A 253 -11.35 -5.86 -13.01
C GLU A 253 -10.58 -7.07 -12.44
N LEU A 254 -10.60 -7.29 -11.12
CA LEU A 254 -9.94 -8.45 -10.53
C LEU A 254 -10.80 -9.72 -10.59
N THR A 255 -12.12 -9.58 -10.62
CA THR A 255 -13.06 -10.71 -10.51
C THR A 255 -12.91 -11.71 -11.65
N HIS A 256 -12.64 -11.26 -12.89
CA HIS A 256 -12.49 -12.17 -14.01
C HIS A 256 -11.22 -13.03 -13.98
N LEU A 257 -10.25 -12.72 -13.10
CA LEU A 257 -9.06 -13.54 -12.89
C LEU A 257 -9.36 -14.79 -12.03
N VAL A 258 -10.45 -14.77 -11.26
CA VAL A 258 -10.84 -15.92 -10.41
C VAL A 258 -11.21 -17.08 -11.30
N ASP A 259 -10.62 -18.24 -11.00
CA ASP A 259 -10.77 -19.48 -11.76
C ASP A 259 -10.46 -19.34 -13.27
N LEU A 260 -9.73 -18.30 -13.68
CA LEU A 260 -9.31 -18.07 -15.06
C LEU A 260 -8.26 -19.13 -15.46
N PRO A 261 -8.57 -20.05 -16.39
CA PRO A 261 -7.62 -21.10 -16.78
C PRO A 261 -6.38 -20.51 -17.42
N GLN A 262 -5.21 -21.06 -17.10
CA GLN A 262 -3.93 -20.72 -17.70
C GLN A 262 -3.30 -21.92 -18.39
N ALA A 263 -2.28 -21.69 -19.24
CA ALA A 263 -1.53 -22.77 -19.89
C ALA A 263 -0.73 -23.56 -18.85
N PRO A 264 -1.01 -24.86 -18.63
CA PRO A 264 -0.41 -25.63 -17.53
C PRO A 264 1.10 -25.84 -17.65
N GLU A 265 1.67 -25.68 -18.84
CA GLU A 265 3.11 -25.70 -19.07
C GLU A 265 3.84 -24.45 -18.52
N HIS A 266 3.10 -23.40 -18.22
CA HIS A 266 3.64 -22.13 -17.71
C HIS A 266 3.16 -21.77 -16.31
N HIS A 267 2.01 -22.29 -15.86
CA HIS A 267 1.41 -21.92 -14.58
C HIS A 267 0.77 -23.13 -13.91
N ILE A 268 1.03 -23.32 -12.62
CA ILE A 268 0.37 -24.34 -11.79
C ILE A 268 -0.95 -23.84 -11.20
N HIS A 269 -1.23 -22.54 -11.30
CA HIS A 269 -2.39 -21.87 -10.73
C HIS A 269 -3.31 -21.28 -11.80
N ASP A 270 -4.59 -21.05 -11.46
CA ASP A 270 -5.46 -20.12 -12.19
C ASP A 270 -4.95 -18.69 -12.14
N GLY A 271 -5.60 -17.77 -12.89
CA GLY A 271 -5.15 -16.38 -12.98
C GLY A 271 -5.13 -15.66 -11.63
N TRP A 272 -6.13 -15.88 -10.79
CA TRP A 272 -6.21 -15.22 -9.48
C TRP A 272 -5.18 -15.74 -8.48
N ARG A 273 -5.07 -17.05 -8.33
CA ARG A 273 -4.09 -17.66 -7.42
C ARG A 273 -2.66 -17.34 -7.83
N HIS A 274 -2.38 -17.28 -9.14
CA HIS A 274 -1.11 -16.81 -9.65
C HIS A 274 -0.87 -15.34 -9.24
N THR A 275 -1.84 -14.46 -9.46
CA THR A 275 -1.75 -13.04 -9.05
C THR A 275 -1.47 -12.91 -7.55
N LEU A 276 -2.17 -13.64 -6.70
CA LEU A 276 -1.93 -13.66 -5.25
C LEU A 276 -0.51 -14.10 -4.89
N ALA A 277 0.00 -15.15 -5.56
CA ALA A 277 1.36 -15.65 -5.34
C ALA A 277 2.41 -14.60 -5.74
N VAL A 278 2.22 -13.91 -6.86
CA VAL A 278 3.11 -12.82 -7.32
C VAL A 278 3.09 -11.64 -6.35
N VAL A 279 1.90 -11.18 -5.94
CA VAL A 279 1.78 -10.07 -4.97
C VAL A 279 2.45 -10.43 -3.65
N LYS A 280 2.34 -11.67 -3.18
CA LYS A 280 3.00 -12.13 -1.95
C LYS A 280 4.52 -12.15 -2.07
N ALA A 281 5.04 -12.51 -3.25
CA ALA A 281 6.47 -12.68 -3.50
C ALA A 281 7.23 -11.34 -3.65
N VAL A 282 6.59 -10.26 -4.09
CA VAL A 282 7.25 -8.94 -4.18
C VAL A 282 7.46 -8.30 -2.80
N PRO A 283 8.50 -7.47 -2.61
CA PRO A 283 8.69 -6.67 -1.40
C PRO A 283 7.46 -5.84 -1.01
N GLN A 284 7.35 -5.49 0.28
CA GLN A 284 6.30 -4.60 0.82
C GLN A 284 6.53 -3.14 0.38
N ASN A 285 6.33 -2.89 -0.89
CA ASN A 285 6.41 -1.58 -1.52
C ASN A 285 5.12 -1.34 -2.30
N LEU A 286 4.49 -0.19 -2.13
CA LEU A 286 3.18 0.09 -2.70
C LEU A 286 3.18 0.05 -4.24
N VAL A 287 4.25 0.57 -4.89
CA VAL A 287 4.40 0.53 -6.36
C VAL A 287 4.46 -0.92 -6.84
N LEU A 288 5.31 -1.74 -6.22
CA LEU A 288 5.48 -3.15 -6.57
C LEU A 288 4.21 -3.96 -6.31
N ARG A 289 3.55 -3.75 -5.17
CA ARG A 289 2.31 -4.46 -4.82
C ARG A 289 1.18 -4.15 -5.78
N TRP A 290 1.04 -2.89 -6.22
CA TRP A 290 0.09 -2.52 -7.28
C TRP A 290 0.48 -3.10 -8.63
N ALA A 291 1.76 -3.04 -9.02
CA ALA A 291 2.23 -3.63 -10.27
C ALA A 291 2.00 -5.15 -10.29
N ALA A 292 2.29 -5.84 -9.19
CA ALA A 292 2.05 -7.27 -9.05
C ALA A 292 0.55 -7.64 -9.07
N LEU A 293 -0.32 -6.83 -8.44
CA LEU A 293 -1.76 -7.06 -8.46
C LEU A 293 -2.35 -6.92 -9.87
N LEU A 294 -1.81 -6.01 -10.67
CA LEU A 294 -2.36 -5.64 -11.97
C LEU A 294 -1.56 -6.18 -13.17
N HIS A 295 -0.42 -6.89 -12.96
CA HIS A 295 0.45 -7.31 -14.07
C HIS A 295 -0.29 -8.14 -15.13
N ASP A 296 -1.17 -9.00 -14.68
CA ASP A 296 -1.94 -9.94 -15.51
C ASP A 296 -3.42 -9.55 -15.67
N VAL A 297 -3.83 -8.34 -15.27
CA VAL A 297 -5.23 -7.90 -15.34
C VAL A 297 -5.80 -7.88 -16.76
N GLY A 298 -4.95 -7.87 -17.79
CA GLY A 298 -5.32 -7.97 -19.19
C GLY A 298 -5.57 -9.41 -19.68
N LYS A 299 -5.22 -10.45 -18.91
CA LYS A 299 -5.46 -11.85 -19.29
C LYS A 299 -6.97 -12.17 -19.28
N GLY A 300 -7.43 -13.00 -20.19
CA GLY A 300 -8.84 -13.40 -20.27
C GLY A 300 -9.77 -12.36 -20.86
N VAL A 301 -9.34 -11.15 -21.12
CA VAL A 301 -10.14 -10.07 -21.70
C VAL A 301 -10.49 -10.40 -23.15
N GLU A 302 -11.69 -9.98 -23.60
CA GLU A 302 -12.12 -10.14 -24.98
C GLU A 302 -11.13 -9.52 -25.96
N GLY A 303 -10.78 -10.27 -27.02
CA GLY A 303 -9.77 -9.88 -28.00
C GLY A 303 -8.31 -10.11 -27.56
N VAL A 304 -8.05 -10.44 -26.31
CA VAL A 304 -6.72 -10.82 -25.78
C VAL A 304 -6.57 -12.34 -25.72
N ARG A 305 -7.56 -13.00 -25.09
CA ARG A 305 -7.57 -14.45 -24.97
C ARG A 305 -7.84 -15.12 -26.30
N GLY A 306 -7.03 -16.09 -26.63
CA GLY A 306 -7.17 -16.90 -27.83
C GLY A 306 -6.61 -18.30 -27.65
N PHE A 307 -6.61 -19.09 -28.74
CA PHE A 307 -6.03 -20.41 -28.77
C PHE A 307 -5.03 -20.48 -29.94
N HIS A 308 -3.85 -21.03 -29.67
CA HIS A 308 -2.85 -21.28 -30.68
C HIS A 308 -2.34 -22.71 -30.56
N ASN A 309 -2.50 -23.52 -31.60
CA ASN A 309 -2.16 -24.95 -31.60
C ASN A 309 -2.80 -25.70 -30.41
N GLY A 310 -4.05 -25.42 -30.10
CA GLY A 310 -4.81 -26.06 -29.00
C GLY A 310 -4.44 -25.56 -27.60
N ARG A 311 -3.56 -24.55 -27.48
CA ARG A 311 -3.13 -23.99 -26.18
C ARG A 311 -3.74 -22.60 -25.96
N ILE A 312 -4.06 -22.31 -24.70
CA ILE A 312 -4.51 -20.99 -24.27
C ILE A 312 -3.36 -19.98 -24.44
N THR A 313 -3.67 -18.83 -25.02
CA THR A 313 -2.74 -17.71 -25.15
C THR A 313 -3.45 -16.40 -24.82
N ASP A 314 -2.77 -15.50 -24.11
CA ASP A 314 -3.23 -14.15 -23.83
C ASP A 314 -2.25 -13.13 -24.43
N ARG A 315 -2.29 -12.99 -25.78
CA ARG A 315 -1.34 -12.13 -26.50
C ARG A 315 -1.62 -10.66 -26.22
N ASN A 316 -0.56 -9.87 -25.95
CA ASN A 316 -0.62 -8.45 -25.62
C ASN A 316 -1.40 -8.13 -24.34
N HIS A 317 -1.56 -9.10 -23.40
CA HIS A 317 -2.18 -8.84 -22.10
C HIS A 317 -1.42 -7.77 -21.30
N ASP A 318 -0.11 -7.65 -21.49
CA ASP A 318 0.75 -6.61 -20.93
C ASP A 318 0.34 -5.21 -21.39
N THR A 319 0.13 -5.03 -22.69
CA THR A 319 -0.30 -3.75 -23.28
C THR A 319 -1.74 -3.38 -22.90
N VAL A 320 -2.66 -4.35 -22.94
CA VAL A 320 -4.07 -4.14 -22.53
C VAL A 320 -4.14 -3.92 -21.02
N GLY A 321 -3.43 -4.73 -20.24
CA GLY A 321 -3.33 -4.59 -18.80
C GLY A 321 -2.76 -3.24 -18.37
N ALA A 322 -1.76 -2.72 -19.08
CA ALA A 322 -1.21 -1.38 -18.82
C ALA A 322 -2.27 -0.27 -19.02
N LYS A 323 -3.10 -0.36 -20.06
CA LYS A 323 -4.20 0.58 -20.25
C LYS A 323 -5.22 0.48 -19.12
N MET A 324 -5.63 -0.73 -18.77
CA MET A 324 -6.54 -0.98 -17.64
C MET A 324 -5.94 -0.45 -16.32
N THR A 325 -4.66 -0.69 -16.06
CA THR A 325 -3.92 -0.18 -14.89
C THR A 325 -3.97 1.33 -14.80
N ARG A 326 -3.75 2.03 -15.90
CA ARG A 326 -3.83 3.49 -15.96
C ARG A 326 -5.23 3.99 -15.60
N ASP A 327 -6.26 3.38 -16.16
CA ASP A 327 -7.65 3.75 -15.92
C ASP A 327 -8.04 3.48 -14.45
N ILE A 328 -7.65 2.31 -13.91
CA ILE A 328 -7.87 1.92 -12.51
C ILE A 328 -7.23 2.92 -11.54
N LEU A 329 -5.92 3.14 -11.66
CA LEU A 329 -5.19 3.99 -10.72
C LEU A 329 -5.57 5.47 -10.84
N THR A 330 -5.93 5.93 -12.04
CA THR A 330 -6.42 7.30 -12.25
C THR A 330 -7.78 7.50 -11.57
N ARG A 331 -8.74 6.57 -11.74
CA ARG A 331 -10.05 6.68 -11.09
C ARG A 331 -9.96 6.53 -9.57
N LEU A 332 -8.97 5.77 -9.06
CA LEU A 332 -8.70 5.66 -7.63
C LEU A 332 -7.96 6.89 -7.06
N GLY A 333 -7.65 7.89 -7.88
CA GLY A 333 -7.10 9.19 -7.46
C GLY A 333 -5.61 9.16 -7.11
N TYR A 334 -4.82 8.28 -7.73
CA TYR A 334 -3.35 8.28 -7.57
C TYR A 334 -2.70 9.41 -8.37
N ALA A 335 -1.56 9.91 -7.86
CA ALA A 335 -0.76 10.92 -8.54
C ALA A 335 -0.22 10.40 -9.88
N LYS A 336 -0.11 11.30 -10.87
CA LYS A 336 0.29 10.97 -12.25
C LYS A 336 1.62 10.21 -12.32
N GLU A 337 2.59 10.58 -11.50
CA GLU A 337 3.89 9.92 -11.43
C GLU A 337 3.77 8.47 -11.01
N PHE A 338 2.98 8.19 -9.97
CA PHE A 338 2.67 6.84 -9.49
C PHE A 338 1.97 6.02 -10.58
N VAL A 339 0.92 6.58 -11.20
CA VAL A 339 0.18 5.93 -12.29
C VAL A 339 1.12 5.58 -13.44
N ASN A 340 1.99 6.49 -13.85
CA ASN A 340 2.91 6.26 -14.95
C ASN A 340 3.91 5.14 -14.65
N LEU A 341 4.47 5.10 -13.44
CA LEU A 341 5.45 4.09 -13.04
C LEU A 341 4.82 2.69 -12.96
N VAL A 342 3.68 2.55 -12.28
CA VAL A 342 2.99 1.25 -12.18
C VAL A 342 2.53 0.78 -13.56
N THR A 343 1.98 1.67 -14.39
CA THR A 343 1.57 1.36 -15.77
C THR A 343 2.77 0.88 -16.61
N TRP A 344 3.92 1.54 -16.47
CA TRP A 344 5.15 1.16 -17.16
C TRP A 344 5.63 -0.23 -16.74
N LEU A 345 5.57 -0.55 -15.44
CA LEU A 345 5.93 -1.87 -14.92
C LEU A 345 5.04 -2.97 -15.51
N VAL A 346 3.72 -2.77 -15.50
CA VAL A 346 2.75 -3.70 -16.09
C VAL A 346 3.01 -3.87 -17.59
N GLU A 347 3.25 -2.80 -18.34
CA GLU A 347 3.52 -2.88 -19.78
C GLU A 347 4.85 -3.58 -20.11
N ARG A 348 5.81 -3.56 -19.18
CA ARG A 348 7.17 -4.08 -19.42
C ARG A 348 7.44 -5.44 -18.78
N HIS A 349 6.55 -6.00 -17.97
CA HIS A 349 6.82 -7.27 -17.27
C HIS A 349 7.14 -8.40 -18.26
N MET A 350 6.41 -8.51 -19.38
CA MET A 350 6.70 -9.50 -20.41
C MET A 350 8.02 -9.25 -21.16
N ARG A 351 8.48 -7.97 -21.23
CA ARG A 351 9.79 -7.64 -21.80
C ARG A 351 10.93 -8.16 -20.93
N PHE A 352 10.77 -8.15 -19.62
CA PHE A 352 11.73 -8.77 -18.70
C PHE A 352 11.92 -10.25 -19.03
N HIS A 353 10.85 -11.03 -19.13
CA HIS A 353 10.92 -12.45 -19.48
C HIS A 353 11.51 -12.70 -20.88
N PHE A 354 11.18 -11.84 -21.83
CA PHE A 354 11.79 -11.91 -23.17
C PHE A 354 13.31 -11.80 -23.10
N TYR A 355 13.85 -10.84 -22.34
CA TYR A 355 15.29 -10.64 -22.23
C TYR A 355 15.98 -11.71 -21.39
N VAL A 356 15.33 -12.26 -20.37
CA VAL A 356 15.83 -13.43 -19.63
C VAL A 356 15.99 -14.63 -20.57
N ALA A 357 14.98 -14.91 -21.40
CA ALA A 357 15.00 -16.03 -22.37
C ALA A 357 15.95 -15.79 -23.56
N ASN A 358 16.28 -14.53 -23.89
CA ASN A 358 17.10 -14.13 -25.03
C ASN A 358 18.27 -13.26 -24.60
N ALA A 359 19.19 -13.82 -23.82
CA ALA A 359 20.31 -13.09 -23.20
C ALA A 359 21.27 -12.41 -24.20
N SER A 360 21.23 -12.79 -25.48
CA SER A 360 21.97 -12.15 -26.61
C SER A 360 21.24 -10.93 -27.18
N ALA A 361 19.99 -10.66 -26.83
CA ALA A 361 19.25 -9.49 -27.29
C ALA A 361 19.90 -8.19 -26.75
N ASP A 362 19.84 -7.12 -27.56
CA ASP A 362 20.49 -5.85 -27.24
C ASP A 362 19.72 -5.10 -26.12
N LEU A 363 20.03 -5.45 -24.87
CA LEU A 363 19.47 -4.83 -23.68
C LEU A 363 19.78 -3.33 -23.60
N ARG A 364 21.00 -2.90 -24.01
CA ARG A 364 21.40 -1.50 -23.97
C ARG A 364 20.53 -0.63 -24.90
N LYS A 365 20.28 -1.09 -26.12
CA LYS A 365 19.41 -0.41 -27.07
C LYS A 365 17.99 -0.28 -26.56
N TRP A 366 17.46 -1.33 -25.93
CA TRP A 366 16.13 -1.26 -25.30
C TRP A 366 16.13 -0.24 -24.16
N MET A 367 17.10 -0.30 -23.25
CA MET A 367 17.19 0.62 -22.12
C MET A 367 17.36 2.09 -22.56
N GLN A 368 18.13 2.34 -23.63
CA GLN A 368 18.23 3.67 -24.24
C GLN A 368 16.85 4.16 -24.74
N LYS A 369 16.04 3.27 -25.31
CA LYS A 369 14.66 3.61 -25.70
C LYS A 369 13.80 3.95 -24.48
N GLU A 370 13.88 3.12 -23.43
CA GLU A 370 13.09 3.33 -22.21
C GLU A 370 13.49 4.64 -21.48
N SER A 371 14.77 5.02 -21.47
CA SER A 371 15.22 6.29 -20.88
C SER A 371 14.57 7.54 -21.53
N ARG A 372 13.97 7.39 -22.72
CA ARG A 372 13.34 8.48 -23.50
C ARG A 372 11.81 8.49 -23.44
N VAL A 373 11.15 7.53 -22.77
CA VAL A 373 9.67 7.46 -22.72
C VAL A 373 9.02 8.52 -21.83
N GLY A 374 9.80 9.35 -21.12
CA GLY A 374 9.31 10.47 -20.31
C GLY A 374 8.73 10.05 -18.95
N VAL A 375 8.92 8.80 -18.52
CA VAL A 375 8.56 8.31 -17.18
C VAL A 375 9.61 8.72 -16.16
N PHE A 376 10.87 8.74 -16.56
CA PHE A 376 12.05 8.96 -15.70
C PHE A 376 12.56 10.40 -15.81
N ARG A 377 12.86 11.03 -14.69
CA ARG A 377 13.40 12.41 -14.59
C ARG A 377 14.92 12.43 -14.52
N GLU A 378 15.51 11.34 -14.04
CA GLU A 378 16.97 11.18 -13.88
C GLU A 378 17.35 9.71 -13.82
N THR A 379 18.65 9.43 -13.87
CA THR A 379 19.19 8.05 -13.87
C THR A 379 18.72 7.24 -12.68
N LYS A 380 18.60 7.84 -11.48
CA LYS A 380 18.15 7.10 -10.29
C LYS A 380 16.72 6.57 -10.43
N ASP A 381 15.82 7.33 -11.09
CA ASP A 381 14.45 6.88 -11.34
C ASP A 381 14.43 5.66 -12.27
N LEU A 382 15.30 5.65 -13.30
CA LEU A 382 15.47 4.50 -14.18
C LEU A 382 16.01 3.29 -13.44
N VAL A 383 17.02 3.48 -12.57
CA VAL A 383 17.60 2.41 -11.75
C VAL A 383 16.55 1.80 -10.83
N GLU A 384 15.77 2.62 -10.13
CA GLU A 384 14.68 2.18 -9.26
C GLU A 384 13.61 1.41 -10.05
N ALA A 385 13.19 1.92 -11.20
CA ALA A 385 12.22 1.25 -12.05
C ALA A 385 12.73 -0.11 -12.58
N MET A 386 14.02 -0.22 -12.92
CA MET A 386 14.62 -1.49 -13.34
C MET A 386 14.74 -2.47 -12.16
N GLN A 387 14.98 -1.97 -10.95
CA GLN A 387 14.93 -2.78 -9.73
C GLN A 387 13.51 -3.33 -9.51
N TYR A 388 12.49 -2.47 -9.62
CA TYR A 388 11.09 -2.90 -9.51
C TYR A 388 10.69 -3.90 -10.61
N LEU A 389 11.14 -3.68 -11.83
CA LEU A 389 10.86 -4.61 -12.94
C LEU A 389 11.53 -5.97 -12.73
N LYS A 390 12.76 -5.99 -12.19
CA LYS A 390 13.44 -7.22 -11.76
C LYS A 390 12.63 -7.93 -10.68
N ASP A 391 12.27 -7.23 -9.61
CA ASP A 391 11.56 -7.81 -8.47
C ASP A 391 10.19 -8.36 -8.88
N LEU A 392 9.46 -7.65 -9.75
CA LEU A 392 8.20 -8.10 -10.34
C LEU A 392 8.39 -9.35 -11.20
N GLY A 393 9.38 -9.35 -12.11
CA GLY A 393 9.62 -10.47 -13.01
C GLY A 393 10.11 -11.73 -12.29
N VAL A 394 10.91 -11.59 -11.22
CA VAL A 394 11.31 -12.71 -10.36
C VAL A 394 10.10 -13.26 -9.60
N ALA A 395 9.27 -12.38 -9.05
CA ALA A 395 8.05 -12.77 -8.34
C ALA A 395 7.04 -13.49 -9.26
N ASP A 396 6.92 -13.06 -10.52
CA ASP A 396 6.08 -13.70 -11.53
C ASP A 396 6.56 -15.14 -11.83
N VAL A 397 7.87 -15.35 -11.94
CA VAL A 397 8.45 -16.69 -12.07
C VAL A 397 8.13 -17.55 -10.83
N ILE A 398 8.29 -17.02 -9.63
CA ILE A 398 7.93 -17.70 -8.37
C ILE A 398 6.44 -18.07 -8.37
N GLY A 399 5.57 -17.11 -8.71
CA GLY A 399 4.12 -17.30 -8.76
C GLY A 399 3.66 -18.27 -9.84
N SER A 400 4.43 -18.45 -10.92
CA SER A 400 4.14 -19.44 -11.97
C SER A 400 4.33 -20.89 -11.48
N GLY A 401 5.28 -21.12 -10.55
CA GLY A 401 5.58 -22.42 -9.95
C GLY A 401 6.18 -23.46 -10.90
N THR A 402 6.57 -23.05 -12.10
CA THR A 402 7.06 -23.98 -13.16
C THR A 402 8.54 -23.80 -13.48
N LYS A 403 9.18 -22.75 -12.95
CA LYS A 403 10.58 -22.40 -13.27
C LYS A 403 11.32 -21.96 -12.01
N GLU A 404 12.63 -22.14 -12.04
CA GLU A 404 13.53 -21.62 -11.00
C GLU A 404 13.75 -20.11 -11.18
N PRO A 405 13.76 -19.32 -10.09
CA PRO A 405 13.89 -17.86 -10.17
C PRO A 405 15.33 -17.36 -10.40
N GLU A 406 16.37 -18.18 -10.12
CA GLU A 406 17.78 -17.76 -10.16
C GLU A 406 18.22 -17.16 -11.50
N PRO A 407 17.83 -17.73 -12.68
CA PRO A 407 18.20 -17.11 -13.96
C PRO A 407 17.61 -15.70 -14.13
N SER A 408 16.38 -15.49 -13.65
CA SER A 408 15.70 -14.20 -13.69
C SER A 408 16.35 -13.19 -12.74
N GLU A 409 16.73 -13.63 -11.53
CA GLU A 409 17.45 -12.82 -10.56
C GLU A 409 18.80 -12.35 -11.10
N ALA A 410 19.62 -13.27 -11.62
CA ALA A 410 20.94 -12.96 -12.18
C ALA A 410 20.85 -12.00 -13.37
N TYR A 411 19.88 -12.23 -14.27
CA TYR A 411 19.67 -11.33 -15.40
C TYR A 411 19.18 -9.94 -14.97
N GLY A 412 18.26 -9.90 -14.01
CA GLY A 412 17.74 -8.66 -13.46
C GLY A 412 18.82 -7.82 -12.79
N GLN A 413 19.75 -8.42 -12.05
CA GLN A 413 20.91 -7.72 -11.48
C GLN A 413 21.77 -7.09 -12.58
N ARG A 414 22.04 -7.80 -13.69
CA ARG A 414 22.74 -7.25 -14.84
C ARG A 414 21.99 -6.06 -15.47
N MET A 415 20.67 -6.14 -15.54
CA MET A 415 19.81 -5.06 -16.05
C MET A 415 19.90 -3.82 -15.17
N VAL A 416 19.83 -3.96 -13.86
CA VAL A 416 19.96 -2.86 -12.87
C VAL A 416 21.36 -2.23 -12.95
N ALA A 417 22.43 -3.04 -13.03
CA ALA A 417 23.80 -2.55 -13.20
C ALA A 417 23.97 -1.73 -14.49
N MET A 418 23.34 -2.15 -15.59
CA MET A 418 23.35 -1.38 -16.84
C MET A 418 22.59 -0.05 -16.71
N ALA A 419 21.47 -0.02 -15.98
CA ALA A 419 20.70 1.20 -15.73
C ALA A 419 21.52 2.24 -14.96
N THR A 420 22.35 1.81 -14.01
CA THR A 420 23.24 2.70 -13.24
C THR A 420 24.21 3.46 -14.13
N ALA A 421 24.63 2.86 -15.26
CA ALA A 421 25.55 3.47 -16.23
C ALA A 421 24.79 4.20 -17.39
N MET A 422 23.45 4.32 -17.31
CA MET A 422 22.62 4.87 -18.38
C MET A 422 22.07 6.26 -17.97
N PRO A 423 22.70 7.38 -18.37
CA PRO A 423 22.15 8.70 -18.10
C PRO A 423 20.82 8.88 -18.84
N VAL A 424 19.81 9.42 -18.16
CA VAL A 424 18.48 9.71 -18.72
C VAL A 424 18.49 11.07 -19.43
N HIS A 425 19.10 12.07 -18.79
CA HIS A 425 19.19 13.43 -19.28
C HIS A 425 20.61 13.97 -19.27
N THR A 426 20.84 15.09 -19.96
CA THR A 426 22.16 15.74 -19.99
C THR A 426 22.66 16.18 -18.62
N LYS A 427 21.76 16.41 -17.63
CA LYS A 427 22.13 16.71 -16.24
C LYS A 427 22.76 15.53 -15.50
N ASP A 428 22.54 14.30 -15.99
CA ASP A 428 23.07 13.06 -15.39
C ASP A 428 24.47 12.71 -15.96
N LEU A 429 24.99 13.55 -16.85
CA LEU A 429 26.37 13.41 -17.35
C LEU A 429 27.36 13.94 -16.31
N HIS A 430 28.41 13.18 -16.04
CA HIS A 430 29.45 13.52 -15.06
C HIS A 430 30.58 14.35 -15.69
N TYR A 431 30.26 15.54 -16.20
CA TYR A 431 31.25 16.42 -16.85
C TYR A 431 31.84 17.46 -15.88
N ASP A 432 33.04 17.97 -16.22
CA ASP A 432 33.62 19.13 -15.52
C ASP A 432 32.75 20.38 -15.73
N LYS A 433 32.53 21.15 -14.65
CA LYS A 433 31.70 22.35 -14.67
C LYS A 433 32.14 23.41 -15.70
N GLY A 434 33.39 23.39 -16.16
CA GLY A 434 33.93 24.25 -17.18
C GLY A 434 33.54 23.88 -18.61
N LEU A 435 33.14 22.61 -18.84
CA LEU A 435 32.81 22.13 -20.19
C LEU A 435 31.75 22.96 -20.94
N PRO A 436 30.62 23.33 -20.32
CA PRO A 436 29.62 24.15 -20.99
C PRO A 436 30.18 25.51 -21.50
N THR A 437 31.08 26.13 -20.72
CA THR A 437 31.75 27.38 -21.10
C THR A 437 32.68 27.17 -22.28
N LEU A 438 33.45 26.08 -22.32
CA LEU A 438 34.40 25.74 -23.38
C LEU A 438 33.72 25.45 -24.72
N VAL A 439 32.47 24.98 -24.73
CA VAL A 439 31.73 24.59 -25.94
C VAL A 439 30.66 25.59 -26.35
N ALA A 440 30.61 26.77 -25.70
CA ALA A 440 29.69 27.83 -26.10
C ALA A 440 30.01 28.37 -27.53
N PRO A 441 28.99 28.70 -28.35
CA PRO A 441 27.55 28.72 -28.05
C PRO A 441 26.83 27.36 -28.29
N TYR A 442 27.51 26.30 -28.67
CA TYR A 442 26.91 24.99 -29.06
C TYR A 442 26.63 24.03 -27.89
N VAL A 443 26.43 24.55 -26.68
CA VAL A 443 26.27 23.73 -25.46
C VAL A 443 25.19 22.68 -25.62
N LYS A 444 24.01 23.05 -26.13
CA LYS A 444 22.87 22.12 -26.25
C LYS A 444 23.19 20.94 -27.19
N GLU A 445 23.75 21.21 -28.38
CA GLU A 445 24.10 20.20 -29.35
C GLU A 445 25.24 19.28 -28.90
N VAL A 446 26.21 19.85 -28.20
CA VAL A 446 27.33 19.08 -27.65
C VAL A 446 26.81 18.16 -26.54
N MET A 447 26.08 18.71 -25.55
CA MET A 447 25.58 17.90 -24.43
C MET A 447 24.61 16.80 -24.87
N GLN A 448 23.75 17.07 -25.87
CA GLN A 448 22.86 16.05 -26.43
C GLN A 448 23.66 14.94 -27.16
N THR A 449 24.72 15.31 -27.89
CA THR A 449 25.61 14.33 -28.52
C THR A 449 26.36 13.48 -27.50
N LEU A 450 26.82 14.08 -26.39
CA LEU A 450 27.48 13.36 -25.31
C LEU A 450 26.53 12.37 -24.65
N LEU A 451 25.29 12.80 -24.34
CA LEU A 451 24.26 11.93 -23.82
C LEU A 451 24.03 10.69 -24.70
N GLU A 452 23.83 10.88 -25.97
CA GLU A 452 23.62 9.78 -26.95
C GLU A 452 24.82 8.83 -27.00
N ARG A 453 26.03 9.36 -26.97
CA ARG A 453 27.26 8.54 -27.01
C ARG A 453 27.47 7.73 -25.72
N VAL A 454 27.15 8.29 -24.57
CA VAL A 454 27.17 7.53 -23.31
C VAL A 454 26.08 6.46 -23.31
N GLN A 455 24.86 6.82 -23.70
CA GLN A 455 23.74 5.87 -23.77
C GLN A 455 24.04 4.68 -24.69
N THR A 456 24.69 4.91 -25.82
CA THR A 456 25.11 3.84 -26.75
C THR A 456 26.34 3.06 -26.26
N GLY A 457 27.03 3.54 -25.26
CA GLY A 457 28.28 2.94 -24.76
C GLY A 457 29.50 3.28 -25.61
N ALA A 458 29.38 4.27 -26.51
CA ALA A 458 30.49 4.73 -27.34
C ALA A 458 31.55 5.54 -26.55
N ILE A 459 31.19 6.09 -25.42
CA ILE A 459 32.09 6.75 -24.45
C ILE A 459 31.60 6.46 -23.03
N GLU A 460 32.51 6.55 -22.07
CA GLU A 460 32.18 6.47 -20.63
C GLU A 460 31.60 7.78 -20.10
N ASN A 461 30.80 7.72 -19.05
CA ASN A 461 30.27 8.87 -18.35
C ASN A 461 31.26 9.41 -17.31
N THR A 462 32.47 9.78 -17.76
CA THR A 462 33.54 10.34 -16.93
C THR A 462 33.91 11.75 -17.40
N PRO A 463 34.40 12.63 -16.51
CA PRO A 463 34.77 14.00 -16.88
C PRO A 463 35.76 14.04 -18.05
N GLU A 464 36.75 13.18 -18.07
CA GLU A 464 37.81 13.12 -19.09
C GLU A 464 37.23 12.72 -20.44
N ALA A 465 36.48 11.62 -20.53
CA ALA A 465 35.88 11.13 -21.75
C ALA A 465 34.86 12.13 -22.33
N LEU A 466 34.06 12.77 -21.46
CA LEU A 466 33.07 13.77 -21.87
C LEU A 466 33.73 15.07 -22.36
N GLN A 467 34.84 15.52 -21.74
CA GLN A 467 35.58 16.69 -22.16
C GLN A 467 36.22 16.48 -23.51
N GLU A 468 36.92 15.36 -23.72
CA GLU A 468 37.53 15.01 -25.01
C GLU A 468 36.49 14.96 -26.13
N ALA A 469 35.43 14.20 -25.94
CA ALA A 469 34.36 14.03 -26.91
C ALA A 469 33.59 15.34 -27.16
N GLY A 470 33.38 16.16 -26.14
CA GLY A 470 32.70 17.45 -26.22
C GLY A 470 33.49 18.45 -27.03
N LEU A 471 34.80 18.57 -26.77
CA LEU A 471 35.70 19.43 -27.55
C LEU A 471 35.85 18.96 -28.99
N ALA A 472 35.90 17.67 -29.26
CA ALA A 472 35.91 17.12 -30.63
C ALA A 472 34.63 17.46 -31.39
N LYS A 473 33.48 17.37 -30.76
CA LYS A 473 32.19 17.78 -31.36
C LYS A 473 32.12 19.28 -31.60
N TYR A 474 32.55 20.10 -30.63
CA TYR A 474 32.61 21.55 -30.77
C TYR A 474 33.44 22.01 -31.95
N ARG A 475 34.69 21.46 -32.12
CA ARG A 475 35.55 21.76 -33.26
C ARG A 475 34.89 21.48 -34.62
N ARG A 476 34.12 20.37 -34.72
CA ARG A 476 33.37 20.00 -35.93
C ARG A 476 32.20 20.97 -36.20
N LEU A 477 31.55 21.49 -35.19
CA LEU A 477 30.46 22.45 -35.34
C LEU A 477 31.03 23.83 -35.80
N LYS A 478 32.09 24.29 -35.14
CA LYS A 478 32.76 25.53 -35.46
C LYS A 478 33.41 25.55 -36.86
N GLY A 479 33.88 24.41 -37.38
CA GLY A 479 34.45 24.29 -38.70
C GLY A 479 33.43 24.15 -39.85
N LYS A 480 32.14 24.23 -39.54
CA LYS A 480 31.04 24.24 -40.52
C LYS A 480 30.45 25.64 -40.77
N GLU A 481 30.85 26.64 -39.96
CA GLU A 481 30.63 28.07 -40.17
C GLU A 481 31.77 28.65 -41.03
#